data_2bcf040544548001eb958d3dd7c5e3a5
#
_entry.id   2bcf040544548001eb958d3dd7c5e3a5
#
_cell.length_a   1.000
_cell.length_b   1.000
_cell.length_c   1.000
_cell.angle_alpha   90.00
_cell.angle_beta   90.00
_cell.angle_gamma   90.00
#
_symmetry.space_group_name_H-M   'P 1'
#
loop_
_entity.id
_entity.type
_entity.pdbx_description
1 polymer ?
#
loop_
_entity_poly.entity_id
_entity_poly.type
_entity_poly.pdbx_seq_one_letter_code
_entity_poly.pdbx_strand_id
1 'polypeptide(L)'
;LTDMIVWLWESDGDDVEIEVFDPRDDTVTPAILERFPGEEWGMEFDGAVFDGMRTCVNACVFCFMNMLPKESRNTLTIRDDDYRLSFLQGNFVTLTNMTDAEVDDAIDKMLSPMNVSLHAITPECRRKLIGRNAPRGIEVLERFLDAGIEIHAQIVLCPGLNDGDELLSTLRYVEAHPGITSLAIVPLGFTKHQ
;
A
#
# COMPACT_ATOMS: atom_id res chain seq x y z
N LEU A 1 10.71 -8.55 2.37
CA LEU A 1 11.07 -8.43 0.95
C LEU A 1 11.46 -6.99 0.56
N THR A 2 10.74 -5.95 0.99
CA THR A 2 11.10 -4.55 0.71
C THR A 2 12.52 -4.20 1.13
N ASP A 3 12.95 -4.56 2.34
CA ASP A 3 14.33 -4.37 2.83
C ASP A 3 15.34 -4.97 1.88
N MET A 4 15.08 -6.19 1.44
CA MET A 4 15.97 -6.95 0.57
C MET A 4 16.04 -6.34 -0.83
N ILE A 5 14.92 -5.90 -1.39
CA ILE A 5 14.90 -5.24 -2.70
C ILE A 5 15.67 -3.93 -2.66
N VAL A 6 15.44 -3.08 -1.65
CA VAL A 6 16.15 -1.80 -1.51
C VAL A 6 17.65 -2.04 -1.35
N TRP A 7 18.04 -2.95 -0.46
CA TRP A 7 19.44 -3.30 -0.26
C TRP A 7 20.12 -3.85 -1.52
N LEU A 8 19.42 -4.70 -2.30
CA LEU A 8 19.94 -5.23 -3.56
C LEU A 8 20.06 -4.15 -4.64
N TRP A 9 19.18 -3.14 -4.66
CA TRP A 9 19.30 -2.01 -5.57
C TRP A 9 20.49 -1.12 -5.22
N GLU A 10 20.72 -0.86 -3.93
CA GLU A 10 21.87 -0.08 -3.46
C GLU A 10 23.20 -0.78 -3.74
N SER A 11 23.21 -2.11 -3.82
CA SER A 11 24.36 -2.95 -4.11
C SER A 11 24.51 -3.29 -5.60
N ASP A 12 23.86 -2.55 -6.50
CA ASP A 12 23.87 -2.89 -7.94
C ASP A 12 25.28 -2.80 -8.55
N GLY A 13 25.70 -3.91 -9.14
CA GLY A 13 27.00 -4.06 -9.81
C GLY A 13 28.14 -4.51 -8.89
N ASP A 14 27.87 -4.75 -7.60
CA ASP A 14 28.86 -5.25 -6.64
C ASP A 14 28.57 -6.71 -6.27
N ASP A 15 29.63 -7.45 -5.90
CA ASP A 15 29.49 -8.74 -5.23
C ASP A 15 29.00 -8.50 -3.80
N VAL A 16 28.01 -9.29 -3.36
CA VAL A 16 27.38 -9.10 -2.07
C VAL A 16 27.59 -10.31 -1.17
N GLU A 17 28.18 -10.12 0.01
CA GLU A 17 28.26 -11.15 1.04
C GLU A 17 26.96 -11.21 1.84
N ILE A 18 26.41 -12.42 1.96
CA ILE A 18 25.22 -12.72 2.77
C ILE A 18 25.49 -13.89 3.72
N GLU A 19 24.75 -13.93 4.80
CA GLU A 19 24.65 -15.09 5.68
C GLU A 19 23.29 -15.77 5.47
N VAL A 20 23.32 -17.04 5.08
CA VAL A 20 22.11 -17.85 4.90
C VAL A 20 21.88 -18.68 6.15
N PHE A 21 20.77 -18.42 6.85
CA PHE A 21 20.33 -19.21 7.99
C PHE A 21 19.39 -20.32 7.55
N ASP A 22 19.73 -21.59 7.83
CA ASP A 22 18.84 -22.73 7.63
C ASP A 22 18.17 -23.10 8.96
N PRO A 23 16.84 -22.87 9.11
CA PRO A 23 16.13 -23.17 10.36
C PRO A 23 15.94 -24.67 10.62
N ARG A 24 16.23 -25.54 9.65
CA ARG A 24 16.07 -27.00 9.81
C ARG A 24 17.19 -27.62 10.65
N ASP A 25 18.38 -27.04 10.61
CA ASP A 25 19.57 -27.54 11.33
C ASP A 25 20.28 -26.45 12.15
N ASP A 26 19.67 -25.25 12.23
CA ASP A 26 20.18 -24.09 13.00
C ASP A 26 21.58 -23.64 12.51
N THR A 27 21.87 -23.83 11.22
CA THR A 27 23.18 -23.48 10.64
C THR A 27 23.11 -22.11 9.95
N VAL A 28 24.24 -21.39 10.04
CA VAL A 28 24.49 -20.15 9.27
C VAL A 28 25.64 -20.43 8.30
N THR A 29 25.39 -20.22 7.03
CA THR A 29 26.40 -20.43 5.98
C THR A 29 26.64 -19.11 5.24
N PRO A 30 27.88 -18.61 5.18
CA PRO A 30 28.21 -17.46 4.36
C PRO A 30 28.13 -17.81 2.88
N ALA A 31 27.61 -16.89 2.09
CA ALA A 31 27.54 -17.00 0.63
C ALA A 31 27.90 -15.66 -0.01
N ILE A 32 28.53 -15.70 -1.18
CA ILE A 32 28.80 -14.52 -1.98
C ILE A 32 27.86 -14.57 -3.20
N LEU A 33 27.08 -13.52 -3.37
CA LEU A 33 26.25 -13.33 -4.56
C LEU A 33 27.07 -12.51 -5.54
N GLU A 34 27.59 -13.19 -6.57
CA GLU A 34 28.32 -12.57 -7.67
C GLU A 34 27.34 -12.26 -8.80
N ARG A 35 27.41 -11.06 -9.38
CA ARG A 35 26.66 -10.74 -10.60
C ARG A 35 27.32 -9.62 -11.41
N PHE A 36 27.07 -9.61 -12.70
CA PHE A 36 27.42 -8.48 -13.55
C PHE A 36 26.31 -7.41 -13.50
N PRO A 37 26.65 -6.13 -13.76
CA PRO A 37 25.65 -5.06 -13.80
C PRO A 37 24.48 -5.41 -14.74
N GLY A 38 23.25 -5.30 -14.23
CA GLY A 38 22.02 -5.61 -14.98
C GLY A 38 21.60 -7.07 -15.00
N GLU A 39 22.34 -7.99 -14.37
CA GLU A 39 21.90 -9.36 -14.14
C GLU A 39 20.96 -9.46 -12.94
N GLU A 40 20.03 -10.41 -12.98
CA GLU A 40 19.18 -10.72 -11.83
C GLU A 40 19.95 -11.49 -10.76
N TRP A 41 19.56 -11.33 -9.50
CA TRP A 41 20.21 -11.99 -8.35
C TRP A 41 19.95 -13.51 -8.29
N GLY A 42 19.09 -14.05 -9.13
CA GLY A 42 18.77 -15.47 -9.16
C GLY A 42 18.04 -15.98 -7.91
N MET A 43 17.45 -15.08 -7.12
CA MET A 43 16.70 -15.43 -5.92
C MET A 43 15.22 -15.56 -6.24
N GLU A 44 14.60 -16.63 -5.73
CA GLU A 44 13.17 -16.85 -5.78
C GLU A 44 12.58 -16.77 -4.36
N PHE A 45 11.41 -16.16 -4.22
CA PHE A 45 10.74 -15.96 -2.96
C PHE A 45 9.36 -16.61 -2.96
N ASP A 46 9.03 -17.36 -1.92
CA ASP A 46 7.71 -18.00 -1.77
C ASP A 46 6.55 -17.02 -1.57
N GLY A 47 6.83 -15.77 -1.25
CA GLY A 47 5.82 -14.73 -1.03
C GLY A 47 6.38 -13.32 -0.98
N ALA A 48 5.51 -12.35 -1.17
CA ALA A 48 5.86 -10.93 -1.16
C ALA A 48 6.09 -10.38 0.28
N VAL A 49 5.50 -10.99 1.30
CA VAL A 49 5.63 -10.60 2.70
C VAL A 49 5.83 -11.84 3.57
N PHE A 50 6.96 -11.91 4.31
CA PHE A 50 7.37 -13.11 5.06
C PHE A 50 6.77 -13.18 6.47
N ASP A 51 6.41 -12.04 7.05
CA ASP A 51 5.86 -11.88 8.40
C ASP A 51 4.33 -11.80 8.43
N GLY A 52 3.70 -12.17 7.31
CA GLY A 52 2.25 -12.07 7.12
C GLY A 52 1.79 -10.69 6.66
N MET A 53 0.64 -10.68 6.03
CA MET A 53 0.04 -9.50 5.43
C MET A 53 -0.70 -8.65 6.47
N ARG A 54 -0.58 -7.32 6.38
CA ARG A 54 -1.38 -6.38 7.16
C ARG A 54 -2.81 -6.38 6.65
N THR A 55 -3.76 -6.60 7.55
CA THR A 55 -5.18 -6.63 7.19
C THR A 55 -5.87 -5.31 7.45
N CYS A 56 -6.85 -4.98 6.61
CA CYS A 56 -7.63 -3.76 6.72
C CYS A 56 -8.48 -3.73 7.99
N VAL A 57 -8.41 -2.61 8.72
CA VAL A 57 -9.16 -2.34 9.95
C VAL A 57 -10.39 -1.46 9.72
N ASN A 58 -10.66 -1.07 8.47
CA ASN A 58 -11.72 -0.13 8.12
C ASN A 58 -13.07 -0.82 7.90
N ALA A 59 -14.13 -0.03 7.93
CA ALA A 59 -15.51 -0.45 7.68
C ALA A 59 -16.12 0.37 6.54
N CYS A 60 -15.47 0.31 5.37
CA CYS A 60 -15.87 1.10 4.21
C CYS A 60 -17.29 0.77 3.76
N VAL A 61 -18.10 1.80 3.53
CA VAL A 61 -19.48 1.64 3.01
C VAL A 61 -19.52 1.06 1.60
N PHE A 62 -18.42 1.17 0.88
CA PHE A 62 -18.23 0.65 -0.48
C PHE A 62 -17.29 -0.56 -0.55
N CYS A 63 -17.01 -1.23 0.58
CA CYS A 63 -16.10 -2.36 0.59
C CYS A 63 -16.63 -3.50 -0.28
N PHE A 64 -15.95 -3.78 -1.40
CA PHE A 64 -16.39 -4.79 -2.35
C PHE A 64 -16.36 -6.21 -1.75
N MET A 65 -15.60 -6.46 -0.69
CA MET A 65 -15.65 -7.72 0.05
C MET A 65 -17.03 -8.01 0.63
N ASN A 66 -17.79 -6.96 1.00
CA ASN A 66 -19.17 -7.11 1.47
C ASN A 66 -20.16 -7.38 0.33
N MET A 67 -19.72 -7.20 -0.92
CA MET A 67 -20.53 -7.36 -2.14
C MET A 67 -20.36 -8.75 -2.77
N LEU A 68 -19.46 -9.58 -2.21
CA LEU A 68 -19.21 -10.93 -2.70
C LEU A 68 -20.25 -11.93 -2.14
N PRO A 69 -20.54 -13.03 -2.87
CA PRO A 69 -21.33 -14.13 -2.34
C PRO A 69 -20.69 -14.68 -1.05
N LYS A 70 -21.54 -15.07 -0.08
CA LYS A 70 -21.06 -15.61 1.21
C LYS A 70 -20.27 -16.93 1.05
N GLU A 71 -20.53 -17.66 -0.01
CA GLU A 71 -19.88 -18.94 -0.35
C GLU A 71 -18.57 -18.74 -1.15
N SER A 72 -18.10 -17.50 -1.30
CA SER A 72 -16.85 -17.21 -1.99
C SER A 72 -15.67 -17.86 -1.28
N ARG A 73 -14.67 -18.28 -2.06
CA ARG A 73 -13.42 -18.83 -1.50
C ARG A 73 -12.76 -17.79 -0.58
N ASN A 74 -12.18 -18.26 0.53
CA ASN A 74 -11.53 -17.38 1.52
C ASN A 74 -10.46 -16.47 0.90
N THR A 75 -9.75 -16.95 -0.13
CA THR A 75 -8.74 -16.17 -0.86
C THR A 75 -9.31 -14.93 -1.59
N LEU A 76 -10.61 -14.93 -1.91
CA LEU A 76 -11.30 -13.79 -2.54
C LEU A 76 -11.81 -12.76 -1.52
N THR A 77 -11.82 -13.09 -0.23
CA THR A 77 -12.34 -12.24 0.85
C THR A 77 -11.24 -11.68 1.75
N ILE A 78 -9.99 -11.78 1.31
CA ILE A 78 -8.85 -11.20 1.99
C ILE A 78 -8.95 -9.67 1.88
N ARG A 79 -8.91 -9.01 3.04
CA ARG A 79 -8.90 -7.55 3.15
C ARG A 79 -7.47 -7.09 3.43
N ASP A 80 -6.69 -6.94 2.38
CA ASP A 80 -5.35 -6.38 2.51
C ASP A 80 -5.40 -4.86 2.70
N ASP A 81 -4.45 -4.34 3.46
CA ASP A 81 -4.18 -2.91 3.63
C ASP A 81 -2.70 -2.76 4.00
N ASP A 82 -1.85 -3.48 3.25
CA ASP A 82 -0.42 -3.59 3.50
C ASP A 82 0.35 -2.64 2.58
N TYR A 83 0.99 -1.63 3.15
CA TYR A 83 1.75 -0.63 2.40
C TYR A 83 2.87 -1.24 1.55
N ARG A 84 3.45 -2.37 1.99
CA ARG A 84 4.48 -3.09 1.23
C ARG A 84 3.92 -3.68 -0.06
N LEU A 85 2.67 -4.19 -0.03
CA LEU A 85 1.99 -4.67 -1.23
C LEU A 85 1.57 -3.53 -2.15
N SER A 86 1.35 -2.33 -1.61
CA SER A 86 1.15 -1.14 -2.44
C SER A 86 2.38 -0.87 -3.31
N PHE A 87 3.56 -0.85 -2.72
CA PHE A 87 4.82 -0.67 -3.43
C PHE A 87 5.14 -1.84 -4.39
N LEU A 88 5.03 -3.08 -3.90
CA LEU A 88 5.46 -4.28 -4.65
C LEU A 88 4.50 -4.69 -5.78
N GLN A 89 3.21 -4.47 -5.61
CA GLN A 89 2.17 -5.02 -6.48
C GLN A 89 1.13 -3.99 -6.96
N GLY A 90 1.20 -2.75 -6.49
CA GLY A 90 0.26 -1.70 -6.85
C GLY A 90 -1.09 -1.79 -6.13
N ASN A 91 -1.18 -2.49 -4.99
CA ASN A 91 -2.41 -2.57 -4.21
C ASN A 91 -2.76 -1.21 -3.62
N PHE A 92 -4.03 -0.81 -3.71
CA PHE A 92 -4.50 0.44 -3.10
C PHE A 92 -4.69 0.27 -1.60
N VAL A 93 -3.98 1.07 -0.80
CA VAL A 93 -4.01 1.04 0.67
C VAL A 93 -4.62 2.31 1.25
N THR A 94 -5.19 2.20 2.44
CA THR A 94 -5.86 3.34 3.10
C THR A 94 -4.92 4.18 3.96
N LEU A 95 -3.74 3.67 4.30
CA LEU A 95 -2.74 4.22 5.22
C LEU A 95 -3.25 4.38 6.67
N THR A 96 -4.41 3.83 7.01
CA THR A 96 -5.07 4.04 8.31
C THR A 96 -4.59 3.10 9.42
N ASN A 97 -3.87 2.03 9.06
CA ASN A 97 -3.38 1.00 9.97
C ASN A 97 -1.86 1.04 10.17
N MET A 98 -1.16 2.01 9.58
CA MET A 98 0.28 2.16 9.73
C MET A 98 0.64 2.80 11.08
N THR A 99 1.62 2.20 11.75
CA THR A 99 2.30 2.78 12.92
C THR A 99 3.29 3.86 12.47
N ASP A 100 3.75 4.72 13.38
CA ASP A 100 4.77 5.73 13.04
C ASP A 100 6.07 5.09 12.60
N ALA A 101 6.48 3.98 13.23
CA ALA A 101 7.67 3.26 12.84
C ALA A 101 7.58 2.68 11.41
N GLU A 102 6.41 2.19 11.00
CA GLU A 102 6.18 1.72 9.62
C GLU A 102 6.16 2.86 8.60
N VAL A 103 5.67 4.04 9.01
CA VAL A 103 5.70 5.24 8.17
C VAL A 103 7.14 5.73 8.00
N ASP A 104 7.92 5.80 9.08
CA ASP A 104 9.33 6.17 9.04
C ASP A 104 10.13 5.19 8.16
N ASP A 105 9.92 3.89 8.34
CA ASP A 105 10.55 2.84 7.55
C ASP A 105 10.25 2.94 6.05
N ALA A 106 8.98 3.22 5.69
CA ALA A 106 8.58 3.41 4.30
C ALA A 106 9.22 4.66 3.67
N ILE A 107 9.38 5.73 4.46
CA ILE A 107 10.06 6.97 4.06
C ILE A 107 11.56 6.74 3.89
N ASP A 108 12.21 6.14 4.88
CA ASP A 108 13.66 5.87 4.87
C ASP A 108 14.06 5.01 3.67
N LYS A 109 13.20 4.04 3.29
CA LYS A 109 13.39 3.19 2.11
C LYS A 109 12.91 3.80 0.80
N MET A 110 12.33 5.00 0.84
CA MET A 110 11.75 5.66 -0.34
C MET A 110 10.82 4.73 -1.13
N LEU A 111 9.88 4.06 -0.46
CA LEU A 111 8.93 3.16 -1.11
C LEU A 111 7.97 3.95 -2.00
N SER A 112 8.37 4.17 -3.24
CA SER A 112 7.68 5.01 -4.23
C SER A 112 7.59 4.28 -5.58
N PRO A 113 6.46 4.36 -6.32
CA PRO A 113 5.22 5.04 -5.95
C PRO A 113 4.36 4.23 -4.96
N MET A 114 3.46 4.94 -4.24
CA MET A 114 2.45 4.33 -3.39
C MET A 114 1.04 4.52 -3.96
N ASN A 115 0.24 3.46 -3.95
CA ASN A 115 -1.15 3.48 -4.40
C ASN A 115 -2.09 3.70 -3.22
N VAL A 116 -2.79 4.83 -3.17
CA VAL A 116 -3.53 5.29 -1.99
C VAL A 116 -5.02 5.44 -2.25
N SER A 117 -5.82 4.78 -1.42
CA SER A 117 -7.27 4.91 -1.32
C SER A 117 -7.65 6.23 -0.64
N LEU A 118 -7.73 7.33 -1.41
CA LEU A 118 -7.98 8.68 -0.91
C LEU A 118 -9.44 8.92 -0.53
N HIS A 119 -10.36 8.68 -1.44
CA HIS A 119 -11.82 8.76 -1.39
C HIS A 119 -12.42 10.12 -1.07
N ALA A 120 -11.89 10.85 -0.10
CA ALA A 120 -12.32 12.17 0.34
C ALA A 120 -11.21 12.83 1.15
N ILE A 121 -11.20 14.18 1.20
CA ILE A 121 -10.20 14.93 1.96
C ILE A 121 -10.74 15.42 3.30
N THR A 122 -12.05 15.76 3.38
CA THR A 122 -12.58 16.23 4.66
C THR A 122 -12.68 15.11 5.68
N PRO A 123 -12.23 15.33 6.93
CA PRO A 123 -12.21 14.27 7.96
C PRO A 123 -13.60 13.69 8.25
N GLU A 124 -14.65 14.53 8.17
CA GLU A 124 -16.02 14.09 8.43
C GLU A 124 -16.53 13.15 7.32
N CYS A 125 -16.37 13.54 6.06
CA CYS A 125 -16.76 12.71 4.92
C CYS A 125 -15.97 11.42 4.92
N ARG A 126 -14.65 11.48 5.11
CA ARG A 126 -13.78 10.32 5.14
C ARG A 126 -14.15 9.35 6.27
N ARG A 127 -14.54 9.83 7.47
CA ARG A 127 -15.03 8.96 8.56
C ARG A 127 -16.34 8.25 8.19
N LYS A 128 -17.25 8.93 7.48
CA LYS A 128 -18.49 8.32 7.00
C LYS A 128 -18.22 7.23 5.96
N LEU A 129 -17.22 7.42 5.10
CA LEU A 129 -16.87 6.49 4.03
C LEU A 129 -16.13 5.25 4.51
N ILE A 130 -15.08 5.42 5.33
CA ILE A 130 -14.13 4.33 5.66
C ILE A 130 -14.01 4.03 7.15
N GLY A 131 -14.53 4.90 8.02
CA GLY A 131 -14.60 4.63 9.45
C GLY A 131 -13.70 5.50 10.32
N ARG A 132 -13.56 5.08 11.58
CA ARG A 132 -12.98 5.88 12.67
C ARG A 132 -11.52 6.32 12.44
N ASN A 133 -10.72 5.46 11.83
CA ASN A 133 -9.28 5.70 11.64
C ASN A 133 -8.97 6.56 10.39
N ALA A 134 -9.99 7.03 9.69
CA ALA A 134 -9.86 7.81 8.47
C ALA A 134 -8.89 9.02 8.55
N PRO A 135 -8.84 9.81 9.65
CA PRO A 135 -7.91 10.95 9.75
C PRO A 135 -6.44 10.52 9.69
N ARG A 136 -6.08 9.36 10.27
CA ARG A 136 -4.72 8.84 10.24
C ARG A 136 -4.19 8.67 8.81
N GLY A 137 -5.04 8.20 7.88
CA GLY A 137 -4.63 8.02 6.49
C GLY A 137 -4.23 9.32 5.78
N ILE A 138 -4.85 10.46 6.12
CA ILE A 138 -4.44 11.77 5.58
C ILE A 138 -3.13 12.24 6.21
N GLU A 139 -2.97 12.09 7.51
CA GLU A 139 -1.72 12.42 8.21
C GLU A 139 -0.53 11.66 7.61
N VAL A 140 -0.67 10.37 7.36
CA VAL A 140 0.39 9.56 6.74
C VAL A 140 0.63 9.96 5.28
N LEU A 141 -0.44 10.24 4.52
CA LEU A 141 -0.35 10.72 3.14
C LEU A 141 0.47 12.01 3.06
N GLU A 142 0.21 12.98 3.94
CA GLU A 142 0.95 14.25 3.98
C GLU A 142 2.43 14.02 4.30
N ARG A 143 2.75 13.13 5.25
CA ARG A 143 4.14 12.76 5.55
C ARG A 143 4.86 12.12 4.35
N PHE A 144 4.18 11.28 3.60
CA PHE A 144 4.73 10.68 2.37
C PHE A 144 4.98 11.73 1.29
N LEU A 145 4.03 12.65 1.08
CA LEU A 145 4.18 13.75 0.12
C LEU A 145 5.33 14.69 0.51
N ASP A 146 5.44 15.02 1.80
CA ASP A 146 6.54 15.87 2.33
C ASP A 146 7.90 15.19 2.17
N ALA A 147 7.96 13.87 2.24
CA ALA A 147 9.16 13.07 2.00
C ALA A 147 9.50 12.88 0.52
N GLY A 148 8.62 13.29 -0.40
CA GLY A 148 8.81 13.14 -1.85
C GLY A 148 8.39 11.79 -2.42
N ILE A 149 7.62 10.98 -1.68
CA ILE A 149 7.03 9.75 -2.19
C ILE A 149 5.92 10.09 -3.18
N GLU A 150 6.01 9.51 -4.37
CA GLU A 150 5.00 9.65 -5.42
C GLU A 150 3.73 8.85 -5.06
N ILE A 151 2.56 9.45 -5.29
CA ILE A 151 1.27 8.87 -4.93
C ILE A 151 0.38 8.69 -6.17
N HIS A 152 -0.14 7.49 -6.35
CA HIS A 152 -1.27 7.21 -7.23
C HIS A 152 -2.54 7.10 -6.38
N ALA A 153 -3.44 8.07 -6.50
CA ALA A 153 -4.63 8.15 -5.66
C ALA A 153 -5.86 7.53 -6.34
N GLN A 154 -6.77 6.99 -5.52
CA GLN A 154 -8.06 6.48 -5.99
C GLN A 154 -9.22 7.03 -5.17
N ILE A 155 -10.31 7.38 -5.86
CA ILE A 155 -11.60 7.72 -5.28
C ILE A 155 -12.63 6.68 -5.73
N VAL A 156 -13.28 6.00 -4.78
CA VAL A 156 -14.55 5.34 -5.06
C VAL A 156 -15.66 6.38 -4.87
N LEU A 157 -16.30 6.78 -5.97
CA LEU A 157 -17.34 7.81 -5.96
C LEU A 157 -18.66 7.23 -5.48
N CYS A 158 -19.11 7.66 -4.30
CA CYS A 158 -20.34 7.24 -3.65
C CYS A 158 -21.36 8.39 -3.72
N PRO A 159 -22.38 8.31 -4.59
CA PRO A 159 -23.39 9.37 -4.74
C PRO A 159 -24.04 9.74 -3.41
N GLY A 160 -24.12 11.04 -3.12
CA GLY A 160 -24.69 11.59 -1.89
C GLY A 160 -23.75 11.53 -0.67
N LEU A 161 -22.50 11.06 -0.82
CA LEU A 161 -21.49 11.01 0.25
C LEU A 161 -20.26 11.84 -0.09
N ASN A 162 -19.53 11.49 -1.15
CA ASN A 162 -18.31 12.17 -1.55
C ASN A 162 -18.35 12.74 -2.96
N ASP A 163 -19.55 12.97 -3.50
CA ASP A 163 -19.80 13.73 -4.73
C ASP A 163 -19.91 15.23 -4.46
N GLY A 164 -20.31 16.01 -5.48
CA GLY A 164 -20.55 17.44 -5.36
C GLY A 164 -19.36 18.22 -4.77
N ASP A 165 -19.61 18.99 -3.72
CA ASP A 165 -18.61 19.89 -3.10
C ASP A 165 -17.45 19.12 -2.47
N GLU A 166 -17.68 17.94 -1.92
CA GLU A 166 -16.60 17.10 -1.37
C GLU A 166 -15.65 16.63 -2.47
N LEU A 167 -16.19 16.17 -3.60
CA LEU A 167 -15.37 15.78 -4.75
C LEU A 167 -14.53 16.97 -5.23
N LEU A 168 -15.14 18.14 -5.38
CA LEU A 168 -14.43 19.36 -5.79
C LEU A 168 -13.31 19.73 -4.80
N SER A 169 -13.56 19.60 -3.51
CA SER A 169 -12.57 19.84 -2.47
C SER A 169 -11.40 18.85 -2.56
N THR A 170 -11.71 17.57 -2.80
CA THR A 170 -10.69 16.53 -2.96
C THR A 170 -9.87 16.75 -4.24
N LEU A 171 -10.51 17.14 -5.36
CA LEU A 171 -9.80 17.46 -6.60
C LEU A 171 -8.86 18.66 -6.44
N ARG A 172 -9.28 19.71 -5.72
CA ARG A 172 -8.40 20.86 -5.42
C ARG A 172 -7.22 20.47 -4.54
N TYR A 173 -7.44 19.58 -3.59
CA TYR A 173 -6.36 19.04 -2.78
C TYR A 173 -5.34 18.29 -3.64
N VAL A 174 -5.80 17.41 -4.54
CA VAL A 174 -4.92 16.69 -5.47
C VAL A 174 -4.15 17.66 -6.37
N GLU A 175 -4.82 18.67 -6.92
CA GLU A 175 -4.18 19.71 -7.75
C GLU A 175 -3.10 20.50 -6.99
N ALA A 176 -3.31 20.74 -5.70
CA ALA A 176 -2.36 21.47 -4.85
C ALA A 176 -1.15 20.63 -4.41
N HIS A 177 -1.17 19.32 -4.61
CA HIS A 177 -0.10 18.39 -4.22
C HIS A 177 0.50 17.66 -5.43
N PRO A 178 1.51 18.22 -6.10
CA PRO A 178 2.12 17.64 -7.32
C PRO A 178 2.69 16.23 -7.14
N GLY A 179 3.01 15.82 -5.90
CA GLY A 179 3.42 14.46 -5.58
C GLY A 179 2.32 13.41 -5.79
N ILE A 180 1.04 13.84 -5.90
CA ILE A 180 -0.06 12.98 -6.36
C ILE A 180 -0.08 13.03 -7.89
N THR A 181 0.60 12.10 -8.52
CA THR A 181 0.86 12.11 -9.98
C THR A 181 -0.26 11.52 -10.80
N SER A 182 -1.15 10.75 -10.18
CA SER A 182 -2.36 10.24 -10.84
C SER A 182 -3.55 10.12 -9.90
N LEU A 183 -4.76 10.28 -10.45
CA LEU A 183 -6.02 10.09 -9.73
C LEU A 183 -6.99 9.27 -10.55
N ALA A 184 -7.37 8.10 -10.04
CA ALA A 184 -8.44 7.29 -10.58
C ALA A 184 -9.76 7.57 -9.85
N ILE A 185 -10.84 7.86 -10.58
CA ILE A 185 -12.19 7.98 -10.02
C ILE A 185 -13.02 6.83 -10.55
N VAL A 186 -13.43 5.93 -9.66
CA VAL A 186 -14.22 4.75 -10.00
C VAL A 186 -15.63 4.85 -9.41
N PRO A 187 -16.69 4.50 -10.14
CA PRO A 187 -18.04 4.54 -9.59
C PRO A 187 -18.25 3.44 -8.55
N LEU A 188 -19.07 3.71 -7.54
CA LEU A 188 -19.55 2.69 -6.63
C LEU A 188 -20.33 1.62 -7.40
N GLY A 189 -19.89 0.37 -7.27
CA GLY A 189 -20.62 -0.78 -7.79
C GLY A 189 -21.63 -1.30 -6.76
N PHE A 190 -22.71 -1.88 -7.23
CA PHE A 190 -23.70 -2.57 -6.40
C PHE A 190 -23.86 -4.01 -6.85
N THR A 191 -24.04 -4.92 -5.91
CA THR A 191 -24.35 -6.31 -6.20
C THR A 191 -25.63 -6.73 -5.46
N LYS A 192 -26.19 -7.88 -5.84
CA LYS A 192 -27.33 -8.45 -5.14
C LYS A 192 -27.02 -8.99 -3.73
N HIS A 193 -25.77 -8.94 -3.31
CA HIS A 193 -25.30 -9.49 -2.02
C HIS A 193 -25.07 -8.41 -0.96
N GLN A 194 -25.32 -7.15 -1.32
CA GLN A 194 -25.19 -5.99 -0.44
C GLN A 194 -26.55 -5.59 0.14
#